data_3f79537f67db256b41f532144718e7b1
#
_entry.id   3f79537f67db256b41f532144718e7b1
#
_cell.length_a   1.000
_cell.length_b   1.000
_cell.length_c   1.000
_cell.angle_alpha   90.00
_cell.angle_beta   90.00
_cell.angle_gamma   90.00
#
_symmetry.space_group_name_H-M   'P 1'
#
loop_
_entity.id
_entity.type
_entity.pdbx_description
1 polymer ?
#
loop_
_entity_poly.entity_id
_entity_poly.type
_entity_poly.pdbx_seq_one_letter_code
_entity_poly.pdbx_strand_id
1 'polypeptide(L)'
;MEQETRKITDSQIYETSIGLVCMSKTEYAMHQEEMEKQVGNLHIYVDADACPVVRIVEKIAEKYTIPGTLLCDTNHVLQSDYSEVIVVGAGADAVDYKLISICHKGDIVVSQDYGVAAMALGKGAYAIHQSGKWYTNDNIDRMLMERHLNKKARRSSGKNHIKGPKKRTPEDDEHFSESFEMMIRMAIQNREGENNGKE
;
A
#
# COMPACT_ATOMS: atom_id res chain seq x y z
N MET A 1 24.30 -17.25 -43.59
CA MET A 1 23.87 -15.92 -43.12
C MET A 1 22.35 -15.83 -42.96
N GLU A 2 21.70 -16.85 -42.38
CA GLU A 2 20.21 -16.89 -42.23
C GLU A 2 19.73 -17.24 -40.80
N GLN A 3 20.61 -17.26 -39.82
CA GLN A 3 20.24 -17.66 -38.46
C GLN A 3 20.16 -16.49 -37.42
N GLU A 4 20.51 -15.28 -37.80
CA GLU A 4 20.51 -14.13 -36.86
C GLU A 4 19.24 -13.27 -36.90
N THR A 5 18.36 -13.44 -37.86
CA THR A 5 17.19 -12.56 -38.07
C THR A 5 15.90 -13.04 -37.38
N ARG A 6 15.92 -14.17 -36.66
CA ARG A 6 14.70 -14.75 -36.02
C ARG A 6 14.51 -14.43 -34.53
N LYS A 7 15.38 -13.66 -33.91
CA LYS A 7 15.32 -13.36 -32.45
C LYS A 7 14.55 -12.08 -32.06
N ILE A 8 14.02 -11.32 -33.01
CA ILE A 8 13.41 -10.00 -32.72
C ILE A 8 11.88 -10.03 -32.63
N THR A 9 11.23 -11.15 -32.91
CA THR A 9 9.75 -11.21 -33.05
C THR A 9 8.99 -11.55 -31.77
N ASP A 10 9.63 -11.79 -30.62
CA ASP A 10 8.94 -12.22 -29.39
C ASP A 10 9.14 -11.25 -28.21
N SER A 11 9.71 -10.08 -28.45
CA SER A 11 9.92 -9.06 -27.42
C SER A 11 8.70 -8.12 -27.32
N GLN A 12 8.23 -7.92 -26.10
CA GLN A 12 7.13 -7.02 -25.75
C GLN A 12 7.62 -5.98 -24.73
N ILE A 13 6.88 -4.87 -24.61
CA ILE A 13 7.17 -3.87 -23.59
C ILE A 13 6.38 -4.23 -22.35
N TYR A 14 7.10 -4.40 -21.23
CA TYR A 14 6.54 -4.67 -19.92
C TYR A 14 6.83 -3.50 -18.96
N GLU A 15 5.87 -3.16 -18.13
CA GLU A 15 6.08 -2.25 -17.00
C GLU A 15 6.68 -3.05 -15.83
N THR A 16 7.87 -2.68 -15.39
CA THR A 16 8.62 -3.34 -14.32
C THR A 16 8.98 -2.36 -13.21
N SER A 17 9.53 -2.86 -12.12
CA SER A 17 10.01 -2.04 -11.00
C SER A 17 11.08 -1.01 -11.40
N ILE A 18 11.76 -1.22 -12.54
CA ILE A 18 12.76 -0.30 -13.10
C ILE A 18 12.22 0.55 -14.26
N GLY A 19 10.93 0.42 -14.61
CA GLY A 19 10.27 1.18 -15.68
C GLY A 19 9.81 0.31 -16.84
N LEU A 20 9.56 0.94 -17.99
CA LEU A 20 9.17 0.24 -19.22
C LEU A 20 10.40 -0.42 -19.85
N VAL A 21 10.39 -1.73 -19.96
CA VAL A 21 11.49 -2.52 -20.52
C VAL A 21 10.97 -3.42 -21.65
N CYS A 22 11.72 -3.43 -22.77
CA CYS A 22 11.45 -4.34 -23.88
C CYS A 22 12.21 -5.66 -23.65
N MET A 23 11.48 -6.74 -23.43
CA MET A 23 12.06 -8.05 -23.15
C MET A 23 11.18 -9.17 -23.70
N SER A 24 11.71 -10.39 -23.81
CA SER A 24 10.93 -11.58 -24.16
C SER A 24 10.07 -12.03 -22.98
N LYS A 25 9.05 -12.86 -23.25
CA LYS A 25 8.22 -13.46 -22.20
C LYS A 25 9.04 -14.25 -21.17
N THR A 26 10.09 -14.93 -21.63
CA THR A 26 10.97 -15.72 -20.75
C THR A 26 11.78 -14.82 -19.82
N GLU A 27 12.33 -13.73 -20.34
CA GLU A 27 13.07 -12.74 -19.52
C GLU A 27 12.13 -12.05 -18.51
N TYR A 28 10.88 -11.75 -18.94
CA TYR A 28 9.88 -11.20 -18.02
C TYR A 28 9.52 -12.17 -16.90
N ALA A 29 9.32 -13.45 -17.19
CA ALA A 29 9.04 -14.47 -16.18
C ALA A 29 10.21 -14.62 -15.19
N MET A 30 11.46 -14.63 -15.67
CA MET A 30 12.64 -14.67 -14.81
C MET A 30 12.74 -13.42 -13.92
N HIS A 31 12.41 -12.24 -14.47
CA HIS A 31 12.36 -11.01 -13.68
C HIS A 31 11.29 -11.06 -12.58
N GLN A 32 10.12 -11.63 -12.87
CA GLN A 32 9.06 -11.83 -11.87
C GLN A 32 9.50 -12.77 -10.74
N GLU A 33 10.13 -13.91 -11.07
CA GLU A 33 10.66 -14.85 -10.06
C GLU A 33 11.73 -14.20 -9.17
N GLU A 34 12.59 -13.37 -9.74
CA GLU A 34 13.61 -12.64 -9.00
C GLU A 34 12.97 -11.59 -8.07
N MET A 35 11.97 -10.87 -8.54
CA MET A 35 11.20 -9.93 -7.73
C MET A 35 10.48 -10.62 -6.58
N GLU A 36 9.84 -11.77 -6.82
CA GLU A 36 9.20 -12.57 -5.75
C GLU A 36 10.19 -12.97 -4.66
N LYS A 37 11.42 -13.35 -5.03
CA LYS A 37 12.49 -13.66 -4.06
C LYS A 37 12.91 -12.44 -3.25
N GLN A 38 13.03 -11.27 -3.88
CA GLN A 38 13.39 -10.02 -3.20
C GLN A 38 12.27 -9.53 -2.26
N VAL A 39 11.03 -9.61 -2.72
CA VAL A 39 9.85 -9.21 -1.95
C VAL A 39 9.63 -10.14 -0.75
N GLY A 40 9.89 -11.45 -0.90
CA GLY A 40 9.69 -12.45 0.15
C GLY A 40 8.25 -12.44 0.69
N ASN A 41 8.10 -12.29 2.00
CA ASN A 41 6.78 -12.30 2.67
C ASN A 41 6.16 -10.90 2.81
N LEU A 42 6.62 -9.88 2.05
CA LEU A 42 6.02 -8.55 2.11
C LEU A 42 4.57 -8.61 1.62
N HIS A 43 3.67 -8.02 2.39
CA HIS A 43 2.26 -7.96 2.06
C HIS A 43 1.73 -6.53 2.22
N ILE A 44 0.77 -6.15 1.39
CA ILE A 44 0.11 -4.84 1.46
C ILE A 44 -1.33 -5.04 1.93
N TYR A 45 -1.70 -4.38 3.02
CA TYR A 45 -3.06 -4.35 3.55
C TYR A 45 -3.65 -2.96 3.36
N VAL A 46 -4.87 -2.92 2.83
CA VAL A 46 -5.59 -1.66 2.59
C VAL A 46 -6.89 -1.66 3.37
N ASP A 47 -7.07 -0.67 4.21
CA ASP A 47 -8.37 -0.27 4.75
C ASP A 47 -9.12 0.40 3.61
N ALA A 48 -9.96 -0.39 2.93
CA ALA A 48 -10.53 -0.02 1.64
C ALA A 48 -11.82 0.79 1.74
N ASP A 49 -12.37 0.94 2.94
CA ASP A 49 -13.58 1.74 3.17
C ASP A 49 -13.31 3.22 2.84
N ALA A 50 -13.99 3.71 1.80
CA ALA A 50 -13.82 5.06 1.28
C ALA A 50 -12.35 5.44 0.91
N CYS A 51 -11.51 4.47 0.59
CA CYS A 51 -10.11 4.67 0.20
C CYS A 51 -10.01 5.02 -1.30
N PRO A 52 -9.62 6.25 -1.68
CA PRO A 52 -9.57 6.67 -3.09
C PRO A 52 -8.36 6.13 -3.83
N VAL A 53 -7.39 5.53 -3.14
CA VAL A 53 -6.09 5.12 -3.73
C VAL A 53 -5.99 3.62 -3.99
N VAL A 54 -7.06 2.84 -3.78
CA VAL A 54 -7.07 1.38 -3.97
C VAL A 54 -6.45 0.99 -5.31
N ARG A 55 -6.92 1.56 -6.42
CA ARG A 55 -6.42 1.24 -7.77
C ARG A 55 -4.94 1.58 -7.96
N ILE A 56 -4.47 2.66 -7.33
CA ILE A 56 -3.06 3.06 -7.40
C ILE A 56 -2.21 2.05 -6.61
N VAL A 57 -2.68 1.65 -5.44
CA VAL A 57 -2.01 0.64 -4.61
C VAL A 57 -1.89 -0.67 -5.37
N GLU A 58 -2.98 -1.16 -5.96
CA GLU A 58 -2.99 -2.42 -6.72
C GLU A 58 -2.04 -2.37 -7.92
N LYS A 59 -2.09 -1.29 -8.71
CA LYS A 59 -1.18 -1.13 -9.86
C LYS A 59 0.29 -1.18 -9.45
N ILE A 60 0.64 -0.52 -8.35
CA ILE A 60 2.03 -0.51 -7.85
C ILE A 60 2.38 -1.86 -7.23
N ALA A 61 1.47 -2.48 -6.47
CA ALA A 61 1.66 -3.81 -5.90
C ALA A 61 1.93 -4.86 -6.98
N GLU A 62 1.15 -4.85 -8.05
CA GLU A 62 1.31 -5.71 -9.23
C GLU A 62 2.68 -5.51 -9.90
N LYS A 63 3.11 -4.25 -10.08
CA LYS A 63 4.41 -3.89 -10.65
C LYS A 63 5.59 -4.50 -9.86
N TYR A 64 5.44 -4.63 -8.54
CA TYR A 64 6.45 -5.20 -7.63
C TYR A 64 6.17 -6.65 -7.25
N THR A 65 5.13 -7.28 -7.80
CA THR A 65 4.71 -8.66 -7.50
C THR A 65 4.43 -8.87 -6.00
N ILE A 66 3.88 -7.85 -5.33
CA ILE A 66 3.58 -7.88 -3.90
C ILE A 66 2.10 -8.23 -3.70
N PRO A 67 1.76 -9.31 -2.98
CA PRO A 67 0.37 -9.65 -2.72
C PRO A 67 -0.32 -8.53 -1.91
N GLY A 68 -1.58 -8.26 -2.24
CA GLY A 68 -2.41 -7.28 -1.58
C GLY A 68 -3.70 -7.86 -1.02
N THR A 69 -4.16 -7.32 0.10
CA THR A 69 -5.47 -7.61 0.68
C THR A 69 -6.23 -6.32 0.93
N LEU A 70 -7.42 -6.22 0.37
CA LEU A 70 -8.36 -5.13 0.57
C LEU A 70 -9.38 -5.55 1.64
N LEU A 71 -9.47 -4.79 2.71
CA LEU A 71 -10.46 -5.04 3.77
C LEU A 71 -11.54 -3.97 3.70
N CYS A 72 -12.80 -4.40 3.73
CA CYS A 72 -13.95 -3.50 3.74
C CYS A 72 -15.08 -4.06 4.61
N ASP A 73 -16.02 -3.18 4.96
CA ASP A 73 -17.25 -3.60 5.66
C ASP A 73 -18.29 -4.17 4.68
N THR A 74 -19.37 -4.73 5.20
CA THR A 74 -20.47 -5.31 4.41
C THR A 74 -21.28 -4.29 3.61
N ASN A 75 -21.09 -2.99 3.82
CA ASN A 75 -21.79 -1.93 3.07
C ASN A 75 -21.07 -1.60 1.75
N HIS A 76 -19.84 -2.10 1.57
CA HIS A 76 -19.05 -1.87 0.39
C HIS A 76 -18.91 -3.14 -0.46
N VAL A 77 -19.28 -3.04 -1.73
CA VAL A 77 -19.05 -4.11 -2.73
C VAL A 77 -17.77 -3.77 -3.47
N LEU A 78 -16.67 -4.38 -3.04
CA LEU A 78 -15.37 -4.24 -3.68
C LEU A 78 -15.09 -5.51 -4.50
N GLN A 79 -14.57 -5.33 -5.71
CA GLN A 79 -14.06 -6.40 -6.55
C GLN A 79 -12.66 -6.03 -7.00
N SER A 80 -11.77 -6.98 -7.01
CA SER A 80 -10.39 -6.84 -7.47
C SER A 80 -10.02 -8.06 -8.30
N ASP A 81 -9.25 -7.82 -9.36
CA ASP A 81 -8.66 -8.89 -10.18
C ASP A 81 -7.24 -9.25 -9.68
N TYR A 82 -6.66 -8.43 -8.79
CA TYR A 82 -5.30 -8.59 -8.27
C TYR A 82 -5.26 -8.93 -6.78
N SER A 83 -5.98 -8.17 -5.97
CA SER A 83 -5.92 -8.29 -4.50
C SER A 83 -6.98 -9.26 -3.97
N GLU A 84 -6.67 -9.93 -2.86
CA GLU A 84 -7.70 -10.61 -2.08
C GLU A 84 -8.64 -9.58 -1.44
N VAL A 85 -9.96 -9.81 -1.51
CA VAL A 85 -10.95 -8.96 -0.87
C VAL A 85 -11.53 -9.67 0.34
N ILE A 86 -11.34 -9.11 1.53
CA ILE A 86 -11.92 -9.61 2.78
C ILE A 86 -13.03 -8.67 3.22
N VAL A 87 -14.27 -9.17 3.13
CA VAL A 87 -15.43 -8.45 3.67
C VAL A 87 -15.62 -8.83 5.13
N VAL A 88 -15.51 -7.85 6.02
CA VAL A 88 -15.65 -8.05 7.47
C VAL A 88 -17.07 -7.73 7.88
N GLY A 89 -17.65 -8.55 8.76
CA GLY A 89 -19.01 -8.35 9.28
C GLY A 89 -19.19 -7.01 10.00
N ALA A 90 -20.43 -6.59 10.14
CA ALA A 90 -20.79 -5.32 10.78
C ALA A 90 -20.31 -5.28 12.24
N GLY A 91 -19.59 -4.22 12.58
CA GLY A 91 -19.11 -3.93 13.93
C GLY A 91 -18.24 -2.68 13.92
N ALA A 92 -18.31 -1.87 14.96
CA ALA A 92 -17.41 -0.75 15.11
C ALA A 92 -15.98 -1.29 15.16
N ASP A 93 -15.09 -0.72 14.36
CA ASP A 93 -13.66 -1.07 14.27
C ASP A 93 -13.36 -2.54 13.88
N ALA A 94 -14.36 -3.30 13.34
CA ALA A 94 -14.18 -4.71 12.98
C ALA A 94 -13.15 -4.90 11.86
N VAL A 95 -13.16 -4.01 10.86
CA VAL A 95 -12.17 -3.96 9.76
C VAL A 95 -10.79 -3.70 10.33
N ASP A 96 -10.65 -2.72 11.24
CA ASP A 96 -9.39 -2.34 11.88
C ASP A 96 -8.77 -3.52 12.63
N TYR A 97 -9.57 -4.19 13.47
CA TYR A 97 -9.10 -5.38 14.22
C TYR A 97 -8.72 -6.52 13.29
N LYS A 98 -9.51 -6.78 12.24
CA LYS A 98 -9.18 -7.83 11.28
C LYS A 98 -7.88 -7.52 10.56
N LEU A 99 -7.71 -6.30 10.05
CA LEU A 99 -6.51 -5.86 9.37
C LEU A 99 -5.28 -6.05 10.26
N ILE A 100 -5.35 -5.54 11.49
CA ILE A 100 -4.23 -5.66 12.42
C ILE A 100 -3.98 -7.11 12.83
N SER A 101 -5.00 -7.97 12.93
CA SER A 101 -4.81 -9.37 13.30
C SER A 101 -3.94 -10.13 12.28
N ILE A 102 -4.08 -9.82 10.99
CA ILE A 102 -3.36 -10.49 9.89
C ILE A 102 -2.08 -9.79 9.45
N CYS A 103 -1.88 -8.54 9.86
CA CYS A 103 -0.67 -7.77 9.54
C CYS A 103 0.52 -8.24 10.37
N HIS A 104 1.70 -8.32 9.76
CA HIS A 104 2.95 -8.75 10.37
C HIS A 104 4.02 -7.66 10.28
N LYS A 105 5.15 -7.89 10.99
CA LYS A 105 6.33 -7.03 10.91
C LYS A 105 6.82 -6.92 9.46
N GLY A 106 7.08 -5.70 9.05
CA GLY A 106 7.60 -5.37 7.71
C GLY A 106 6.55 -5.31 6.62
N ASP A 107 5.26 -5.58 6.91
CA ASP A 107 4.17 -5.37 5.95
C ASP A 107 3.85 -3.88 5.80
N ILE A 108 3.08 -3.54 4.77
CA ILE A 108 2.65 -2.16 4.51
C ILE A 108 1.15 -2.05 4.71
N VAL A 109 0.72 -1.05 5.48
CA VAL A 109 -0.68 -0.73 5.75
C VAL A 109 -1.03 0.62 5.14
N VAL A 110 -2.07 0.66 4.30
CA VAL A 110 -2.65 1.88 3.75
C VAL A 110 -3.96 2.17 4.47
N SER A 111 -4.01 3.20 5.30
CA SER A 111 -5.22 3.60 6.02
C SER A 111 -5.24 5.11 6.29
N GLN A 112 -6.42 5.69 6.34
CA GLN A 112 -6.64 7.05 6.83
C GLN A 112 -6.86 7.11 8.35
N ASP A 113 -7.04 5.98 9.01
CA ASP A 113 -7.23 5.91 10.45
C ASP A 113 -5.90 5.87 11.19
N TYR A 114 -5.68 6.89 12.03
CA TYR A 114 -4.47 7.00 12.85
C TYR A 114 -4.35 5.91 13.91
N GLY A 115 -5.49 5.35 14.35
CA GLY A 115 -5.51 4.22 15.29
C GLY A 115 -4.98 2.94 14.64
N VAL A 116 -5.45 2.64 13.42
CA VAL A 116 -4.95 1.54 12.59
C VAL A 116 -3.45 1.72 12.33
N ALA A 117 -3.05 2.91 11.91
CA ALA A 117 -1.65 3.22 11.65
C ALA A 117 -0.77 3.03 12.90
N ALA A 118 -1.22 3.48 14.07
CA ALA A 118 -0.49 3.30 15.33
C ALA A 118 -0.33 1.82 15.71
N MET A 119 -1.40 1.03 15.53
CA MET A 119 -1.35 -0.41 15.79
C MET A 119 -0.42 -1.14 14.80
N ALA A 120 -0.42 -0.76 13.53
CA ALA A 120 0.48 -1.30 12.51
C ALA A 120 1.95 -1.00 12.84
N LEU A 121 2.26 0.25 13.19
CA LEU A 121 3.61 0.64 13.63
C LEU A 121 4.04 -0.13 14.89
N GLY A 122 3.13 -0.34 15.85
CA GLY A 122 3.39 -1.16 17.05
C GLY A 122 3.73 -2.61 16.74
N LYS A 123 3.29 -3.14 15.60
CA LYS A 123 3.68 -4.47 15.09
C LYS A 123 4.99 -4.45 14.27
N GLY A 124 5.59 -3.28 14.05
CA GLY A 124 6.75 -3.12 13.20
C GLY A 124 6.43 -3.15 11.70
N ALA A 125 5.18 -2.93 11.33
CA ALA A 125 4.76 -2.71 9.95
C ALA A 125 4.96 -1.26 9.55
N TYR A 126 5.00 -0.98 8.25
CA TYR A 126 4.97 0.37 7.70
C TYR A 126 3.52 0.83 7.54
N ALA A 127 3.28 2.12 7.67
CA ALA A 127 1.94 2.67 7.49
C ALA A 127 1.97 3.99 6.72
N ILE A 128 1.03 4.13 5.77
CA ILE A 128 0.92 5.30 4.89
C ILE A 128 -0.53 5.78 4.82
N HIS A 129 -0.69 7.10 4.88
CA HIS A 129 -1.97 7.76 4.65
C HIS A 129 -2.26 7.89 3.14
N GLN A 130 -3.52 7.89 2.75
CA GLN A 130 -3.95 8.08 1.35
C GLN A 130 -3.46 9.39 0.68
N SER A 131 -2.91 10.33 1.42
CA SER A 131 -2.24 11.53 0.90
C SER A 131 -0.77 11.34 0.57
N GLY A 132 -0.21 10.13 0.76
CA GLY A 132 1.22 9.86 0.63
C GLY A 132 2.05 10.16 1.88
N LYS A 133 1.45 10.66 2.96
CA LYS A 133 2.17 10.92 4.20
C LYS A 133 2.44 9.63 4.96
N TRP A 134 3.69 9.37 5.30
CA TRP A 134 4.07 8.23 6.13
C TRP A 134 3.73 8.47 7.58
N TYR A 135 3.19 7.43 8.21
CA TYR A 135 3.11 7.36 9.65
C TYR A 135 4.42 6.80 10.19
N THR A 136 4.94 7.40 11.24
CA THR A 136 6.18 7.00 11.90
C THR A 136 6.01 7.06 13.40
N ASN A 137 6.86 6.37 14.17
CA ASN A 137 6.84 6.46 15.62
C ASN A 137 7.04 7.91 16.12
N ASP A 138 7.75 8.75 15.34
CA ASP A 138 8.01 10.15 15.72
C ASP A 138 6.79 11.08 15.52
N ASN A 139 5.86 10.71 14.61
CA ASN A 139 4.75 11.60 14.25
C ASN A 139 3.37 11.10 14.70
N ILE A 140 3.21 9.81 14.98
CA ILE A 140 1.90 9.20 15.20
C ILE A 140 1.20 9.72 16.45
N ASP A 141 1.92 9.88 17.55
CA ASP A 141 1.37 10.38 18.82
C ASP A 141 0.83 11.80 18.68
N ARG A 142 1.57 12.67 17.98
CA ARG A 142 1.12 14.02 17.67
C ARG A 142 -0.14 14.00 16.81
N MET A 143 -0.20 13.15 15.80
CA MET A 143 -1.37 13.05 14.90
C MET A 143 -2.61 12.54 15.64
N LEU A 144 -2.46 11.57 16.52
CA LEU A 144 -3.53 11.09 17.40
C LEU A 144 -4.05 12.19 18.32
N MET A 145 -3.13 12.96 18.93
CA MET A 145 -3.49 14.09 19.80
C MET A 145 -4.21 15.19 19.03
N GLU A 146 -3.72 15.59 17.86
CA GLU A 146 -4.38 16.58 16.98
C GLU A 146 -5.79 16.14 16.61
N ARG A 147 -5.99 14.86 16.25
CA ARG A 147 -7.33 14.29 15.96
C ARG A 147 -8.24 14.41 17.18
N HIS A 148 -7.75 14.07 18.37
CA HIS A 148 -8.51 14.17 19.61
C HIS A 148 -8.95 15.61 19.90
N LEU A 149 -8.03 16.56 19.81
CA LEU A 149 -8.29 17.99 20.02
C LEU A 149 -9.30 18.54 19.00
N ASN A 150 -9.14 18.20 17.73
CA ASN A 150 -10.04 18.59 16.66
C ASN A 150 -11.47 18.01 16.87
N LYS A 151 -11.58 16.76 17.32
CA LYS A 151 -12.88 16.12 17.64
C LYS A 151 -13.55 16.83 18.83
N LYS A 152 -12.78 17.21 19.85
CA LYS A 152 -13.27 17.97 21.00
C LYS A 152 -13.72 19.38 20.60
N ALA A 153 -12.92 20.09 19.79
CA ALA A 153 -13.26 21.42 19.28
C ALA A 153 -14.53 21.41 18.42
N ARG A 154 -14.75 20.40 17.56
CA ARG A 154 -15.97 20.25 16.77
C ARG A 154 -17.21 20.03 17.65
N ARG A 155 -17.10 19.31 18.77
CA ARG A 155 -18.22 19.07 19.68
C ARG A 155 -18.57 20.32 20.52
N SER A 156 -17.61 21.16 20.83
CA SER A 156 -17.81 22.40 21.62
C SER A 156 -18.29 23.58 20.80
N SER A 157 -18.02 23.59 19.48
CA SER A 157 -18.33 24.71 18.57
C SER A 157 -19.57 24.41 17.73
N GLY A 158 -20.74 24.69 18.27
CA GLY A 158 -22.04 24.41 17.63
C GLY A 158 -22.37 25.18 16.34
N LYS A 159 -21.46 25.99 15.77
CA LYS A 159 -21.72 26.87 14.60
C LYS A 159 -20.59 27.03 13.59
N ASN A 160 -19.43 26.47 13.79
CA ASN A 160 -18.35 26.63 12.79
C ASN A 160 -18.39 25.49 11.78
N HIS A 161 -18.89 25.79 10.57
CA HIS A 161 -18.72 24.94 9.40
C HIS A 161 -17.22 24.81 9.08
N ILE A 162 -16.59 23.80 9.65
CA ILE A 162 -15.25 23.41 9.21
C ILE A 162 -15.45 22.84 7.80
N LYS A 163 -14.84 23.49 6.80
CA LYS A 163 -14.85 23.01 5.41
C LYS A 163 -14.39 21.56 5.40
N GLY A 164 -15.11 20.71 4.68
CA GLY A 164 -14.69 19.33 4.43
C GLY A 164 -13.31 19.26 3.75
N PRO A 165 -12.71 18.08 3.65
CA PRO A 165 -11.44 17.91 2.95
C PRO A 165 -11.59 18.41 1.50
N LYS A 166 -10.50 18.96 0.96
CA LYS A 166 -10.45 19.35 -0.46
C LYS A 166 -10.70 18.11 -1.33
N LYS A 167 -11.32 18.33 -2.50
CA LYS A 167 -11.46 17.26 -3.50
C LYS A 167 -10.05 16.83 -3.94
N ARG A 168 -9.82 15.53 -4.00
CA ARG A 168 -8.57 14.93 -4.48
C ARG A 168 -8.29 15.31 -5.93
N THR A 169 -7.05 15.57 -6.25
CA THR A 169 -6.59 15.99 -7.58
C THR A 169 -5.63 14.93 -8.18
N PRO A 170 -5.35 14.98 -9.50
CA PRO A 170 -4.35 14.10 -10.10
C PRO A 170 -2.94 14.25 -9.48
N GLU A 171 -2.58 15.46 -9.05
CA GLU A 171 -1.30 15.73 -8.39
C GLU A 171 -1.22 15.03 -7.01
N ASP A 172 -2.37 14.93 -6.30
CA ASP A 172 -2.45 14.15 -5.05
C ASP A 172 -2.26 12.66 -5.32
N ASP A 173 -2.75 12.16 -6.48
CA ASP A 173 -2.57 10.76 -6.91
C ASP A 173 -1.10 10.47 -7.26
N GLU A 174 -0.45 11.37 -7.99
CA GLU A 174 0.95 11.27 -8.35
C GLU A 174 1.84 11.27 -7.10
N HIS A 175 1.62 12.24 -6.19
CA HIS A 175 2.34 12.32 -4.93
C HIS A 175 2.18 11.06 -4.07
N PHE A 176 0.95 10.51 -4.00
CA PHE A 176 0.73 9.24 -3.31
C PHE A 176 1.50 8.10 -3.97
N SER A 177 1.44 7.99 -5.30
CA SER A 177 2.14 6.97 -6.09
C SER A 177 3.63 6.95 -5.80
N GLU A 178 4.29 8.11 -5.91
CA GLU A 178 5.73 8.25 -5.69
C GLU A 178 6.11 7.88 -4.25
N SER A 179 5.36 8.39 -3.29
CA SER A 179 5.60 8.16 -1.87
C SER A 179 5.39 6.70 -1.47
N PHE A 180 4.36 6.06 -2.02
CA PHE A 180 4.05 4.65 -1.78
C PHE A 180 5.10 3.73 -2.40
N GLU A 181 5.53 4.01 -3.62
CA GLU A 181 6.60 3.27 -4.28
C GLU A 181 7.94 3.39 -3.52
N MET A 182 8.25 4.58 -2.99
CA MET A 182 9.41 4.79 -2.13
C MET A 182 9.33 3.93 -0.85
N MET A 183 8.15 3.83 -0.22
CA MET A 183 7.94 2.97 0.96
C MET A 183 8.16 1.49 0.64
N ILE A 184 7.65 1.01 -0.50
CA ILE A 184 7.87 -0.37 -0.97
C ILE A 184 9.36 -0.66 -1.12
N ARG A 185 10.09 0.19 -1.83
CA ARG A 185 11.54 0.02 -2.04
C ARG A 185 12.30 -0.03 -0.72
N MET A 186 11.95 0.84 0.23
CA MET A 186 12.54 0.83 1.56
C MET A 186 12.20 -0.47 2.32
N ALA A 187 10.95 -0.94 2.24
CA ALA A 187 10.54 -2.17 2.90
C ALA A 187 11.30 -3.40 2.36
N ILE A 188 11.52 -3.48 1.05
CA ILE A 188 12.30 -4.54 0.40
C ILE A 188 13.75 -4.48 0.89
N GLN A 189 14.41 -3.32 0.82
CA GLN A 189 15.80 -3.15 1.25
C GLN A 189 16.05 -3.52 2.71
N ASN A 190 15.11 -3.15 3.61
CA ASN A 190 15.25 -3.48 5.03
C ASN A 190 15.13 -4.98 5.29
N ARG A 191 14.34 -5.71 4.51
CA ARG A 191 14.23 -7.19 4.59
C ARG A 191 15.50 -7.88 4.12
N GLU A 192 16.12 -7.42 3.04
CA GLU A 192 17.39 -7.95 2.56
C GLU A 192 18.50 -7.79 3.61
N GLY A 193 18.54 -6.64 4.29
CA GLY A 193 19.49 -6.39 5.38
C GLY A 193 19.28 -7.30 6.60
N GLU A 194 18.03 -7.64 6.95
CA GLU A 194 17.72 -8.57 8.04
C GLU A 194 18.09 -10.03 7.71
N ASN A 195 17.99 -10.44 6.45
CA ASN A 195 18.34 -11.80 6.02
C ASN A 195 19.88 -12.00 5.95
N ASN A 196 20.62 -11.01 5.48
CA ASN A 196 22.10 -11.08 5.39
C ASN A 196 22.79 -10.95 6.76
N GLY A 197 22.09 -10.52 7.81
CA GLY A 197 22.64 -10.41 9.17
C GLY A 197 22.42 -11.67 10.04
N LYS A 198 21.85 -12.75 9.49
CA LYS A 198 21.58 -14.00 10.22
C LYS A 198 22.51 -15.16 9.80
N GLU A 199 23.45 -14.93 8.90
CA GLU A 199 24.57 -15.85 8.61
C GLU A 199 25.79 -15.44 9.45
#